data_470527a2fae5334f39eb44562c4ec8e7
#
_entry.id   470527a2fae5334f39eb44562c4ec8e7
#
_cell.length_a   1.000
_cell.length_b   1.000
_cell.length_c   1.000
_cell.angle_alpha   90.00
_cell.angle_beta   90.00
_cell.angle_gamma   90.00
#
_symmetry.space_group_name_H-M   'P 1'
#
loop_
_entity.id
_entity.type
_entity.pdbx_description
1 polymer ?
#
loop_
_entity_poly.entity_id
_entity_poly.type
_entity_poly.pdbx_seq_one_letter_code
_entity_poly.pdbx_strand_id
1 'polypeptide(L)'
;EKIGDLTDFNQDLQNKLDDLFNGLDDENGGNSQGETFLRPTSGHVTSEYGPRIHPISGQSGFHTGIDLASPSGTPIKASKSGTVVYSGWQGGYGQVVIIDHGGGYRTLYAHCSKLNVVKNQKVSRGQTVALVGSTGNSTGPHLHFEVRVNNKHQNPRKYVPI
;
A
#
# COMPACT_ATOMS: atom_id res chain seq x y z
N GLU A 1 -0.20 13.70 -19.32
CA GLU A 1 -0.40 12.60 -18.38
C GLU A 1 0.31 12.86 -17.07
N LYS A 2 -0.43 12.92 -16.00
CA LYS A 2 0.14 13.11 -14.67
C LYS A 2 0.67 11.83 -14.09
N ILE A 3 1.85 11.91 -13.49
CA ILE A 3 2.40 10.80 -12.73
C ILE A 3 2.06 11.07 -11.27
N GLY A 4 1.13 10.30 -10.70
CA GLY A 4 0.73 10.47 -9.31
C GLY A 4 1.77 9.97 -8.33
N ASP A 5 2.37 8.84 -8.64
CA ASP A 5 3.30 8.14 -7.76
C ASP A 5 4.70 8.18 -8.35
N LEU A 6 5.61 8.85 -7.67
CA LEU A 6 6.99 9.01 -8.12
C LEU A 6 7.91 7.89 -7.61
N THR A 7 7.37 6.96 -6.82
CA THR A 7 8.15 5.83 -6.30
C THR A 7 8.51 4.83 -7.40
N ASP A 8 7.76 4.81 -8.51
CA ASP A 8 7.98 3.89 -9.63
C ASP A 8 9.39 3.94 -10.19
N PHE A 9 10.02 5.12 -10.15
CA PHE A 9 11.28 5.37 -10.83
C PHE A 9 12.45 5.53 -9.86
N ASN A 10 12.25 5.13 -8.60
CA ASN A 10 13.29 5.22 -7.57
C ASN A 10 13.58 3.83 -7.01
N GLN A 11 14.54 3.13 -7.63
CA GLN A 11 14.88 1.77 -7.23
C GLN A 11 15.44 1.72 -5.80
N ASP A 12 16.19 2.74 -5.40
CA ASP A 12 16.74 2.77 -4.04
C ASP A 12 15.62 2.84 -3.00
N LEU A 13 14.60 3.66 -3.25
CA LEU A 13 13.44 3.77 -2.40
C LEU A 13 12.69 2.43 -2.31
N GLN A 14 12.50 1.76 -3.46
CA GLN A 14 11.84 0.46 -3.49
C GLN A 14 12.64 -0.60 -2.77
N ASN A 15 13.97 -0.57 -2.88
CA ASN A 15 14.84 -1.48 -2.15
C ASN A 15 14.71 -1.29 -0.64
N LYS A 16 14.61 -0.04 -0.18
CA LYS A 16 14.43 0.25 1.23
C LYS A 16 13.09 -0.26 1.75
N LEU A 17 12.06 -0.20 0.93
CA LEU A 17 10.76 -0.77 1.30
C LEU A 17 10.84 -2.30 1.39
N ASP A 18 11.53 -2.94 0.46
CA ASP A 18 11.74 -4.39 0.51
C ASP A 18 12.50 -4.77 1.79
N ASP A 19 13.51 -3.99 2.16
CA ASP A 19 14.26 -4.23 3.39
C ASP A 19 13.36 -4.08 4.62
N LEU A 20 12.47 -3.09 4.61
CA LEU A 20 11.51 -2.92 5.70
C LEU A 20 10.63 -4.17 5.84
N PHE A 21 10.06 -4.67 4.74
CA PHE A 21 9.22 -5.85 4.77
C PHE A 21 9.98 -7.06 5.32
N ASN A 22 11.21 -7.25 4.88
CA ASN A 22 12.02 -8.39 5.31
C ASN A 22 12.40 -8.30 6.78
N GLY A 23 12.44 -7.11 7.35
CA GLY A 23 12.78 -6.89 8.75
C GLY A 23 11.60 -6.88 9.70
N LEU A 24 10.36 -6.94 9.19
CA LEU A 24 9.18 -6.93 10.05
C LEU A 24 8.98 -8.29 10.72
N ASP A 25 8.47 -8.24 11.96
CA ASP A 25 8.14 -9.46 12.69
C ASP A 25 7.05 -10.23 11.97
N ASP A 26 7.18 -11.57 12.00
CA ASP A 26 6.19 -12.44 11.41
C ASP A 26 5.04 -12.60 12.39
N GLU A 27 3.92 -11.94 12.09
CA GLU A 27 2.74 -11.98 12.93
C GLU A 27 1.76 -13.01 12.40
N ASN A 28 0.97 -13.58 13.28
CA ASN A 28 -0.01 -14.58 12.89
C ASN A 28 -1.30 -13.95 12.37
N GLY A 29 -1.28 -12.71 12.01
CA GLY A 29 -2.32 -11.98 11.31
C GLY A 29 -3.76 -12.07 11.79
N GLY A 30 -4.05 -12.85 12.81
CA GLY A 30 -5.39 -12.96 13.35
C GLY A 30 -6.31 -13.80 12.47
N ASN A 31 -7.58 -13.44 12.43
CA ASN A 31 -8.66 -14.26 11.86
C ASN A 31 -9.03 -13.88 10.43
N SER A 32 -8.07 -13.77 9.55
CA SER A 32 -8.38 -13.45 8.15
C SER A 32 -8.71 -14.68 7.31
N GLN A 33 -8.51 -15.87 7.85
CA GLN A 33 -8.77 -17.10 7.13
C GLN A 33 -10.23 -17.18 6.73
N GLY A 34 -10.50 -17.46 5.46
CA GLY A 34 -11.84 -17.51 4.91
C GLY A 34 -12.39 -16.18 4.46
N GLU A 35 -11.74 -15.08 4.80
CA GLU A 35 -12.14 -13.76 4.29
C GLU A 35 -11.58 -13.52 2.90
N THR A 36 -12.34 -12.76 2.10
CA THR A 36 -11.84 -12.25 0.83
C THR A 36 -11.25 -10.86 1.02
N PHE A 37 -10.35 -10.47 0.12
CA PHE A 37 -9.81 -9.12 0.14
C PHE A 37 -10.87 -8.10 -0.29
N LEU A 38 -10.94 -7.00 0.46
CA LEU A 38 -11.83 -5.88 0.20
C LEU A 38 -11.06 -4.77 -0.50
N ARG A 39 -11.71 -4.09 -1.45
CA ARG A 39 -11.14 -2.89 -2.05
C ARG A 39 -10.87 -1.85 -0.94
N PRO A 40 -9.64 -1.33 -0.81
CA PRO A 40 -9.28 -0.52 0.36
C PRO A 40 -9.87 0.88 0.37
N THR A 41 -10.21 1.43 -0.79
CA THR A 41 -10.82 2.76 -0.84
C THR A 41 -11.64 2.90 -2.13
N SER A 42 -12.56 3.85 -2.12
CA SER A 42 -13.27 4.26 -3.33
C SER A 42 -12.32 5.07 -4.23
N GLY A 43 -12.78 5.45 -5.39
CA GLY A 43 -11.96 6.15 -6.35
C GLY A 43 -11.65 5.29 -7.55
N HIS A 44 -10.86 5.82 -8.46
CA HIS A 44 -10.57 5.10 -9.70
C HIS A 44 -9.07 4.82 -9.84
N VAL A 45 -8.75 3.78 -10.58
CA VAL A 45 -7.37 3.39 -10.83
C VAL A 45 -6.71 4.42 -11.75
N THR A 46 -5.57 4.96 -11.31
CA THR A 46 -4.77 5.88 -12.11
C THR A 46 -3.46 5.27 -12.55
N SER A 47 -3.02 4.20 -11.90
CA SER A 47 -1.76 3.54 -12.25
C SER A 47 -1.84 2.07 -11.88
N GLU A 48 -1.63 1.21 -12.89
CA GLU A 48 -1.67 -0.24 -12.73
C GLU A 48 -0.33 -0.76 -12.22
N TYR A 49 -0.35 -1.97 -11.69
CA TYR A 49 0.84 -2.69 -11.30
C TYR A 49 1.64 -3.08 -12.55
N GLY A 50 2.95 -2.95 -12.48
CA GLY A 50 3.81 -3.46 -13.54
C GLY A 50 4.83 -2.45 -14.06
N PRO A 51 5.49 -2.81 -15.16
CA PRO A 51 6.53 -1.96 -15.75
C PRO A 51 5.99 -0.61 -16.22
N ARG A 52 6.78 0.42 -16.04
CA ARG A 52 6.43 1.78 -16.41
C ARG A 52 7.60 2.45 -17.13
N ILE A 53 7.26 3.37 -18.03
CA ILE A 53 8.24 4.24 -18.67
C ILE A 53 7.87 5.67 -18.32
N HIS A 54 8.82 6.43 -17.76
CA HIS A 54 8.59 7.82 -17.43
C HIS A 54 8.31 8.60 -18.71
N PRO A 55 7.15 9.30 -18.80
CA PRO A 55 6.75 9.93 -20.07
C PRO A 55 7.67 11.05 -20.55
N ILE A 56 8.43 11.66 -19.65
CA ILE A 56 9.34 12.76 -20.02
C ILE A 56 10.77 12.27 -20.20
N SER A 57 11.31 11.58 -19.18
CA SER A 57 12.71 11.16 -19.18
C SER A 57 12.98 9.86 -19.94
N GLY A 58 11.95 9.05 -20.19
CA GLY A 58 12.10 7.72 -20.77
C GLY A 58 12.68 6.70 -19.82
N GLN A 59 12.89 7.07 -18.56
CA GLN A 59 13.43 6.16 -17.55
C GLN A 59 12.51 4.99 -17.31
N SER A 60 13.07 3.77 -17.25
CA SER A 60 12.30 2.58 -16.89
C SER A 60 12.06 2.54 -15.40
N GLY A 61 10.89 2.04 -15.01
CA GLY A 61 10.55 1.84 -13.62
C GLY A 61 9.57 0.70 -13.46
N PHE A 62 9.22 0.40 -12.22
CA PHE A 62 8.26 -0.64 -11.93
C PHE A 62 7.30 -0.16 -10.84
N HIS A 63 6.01 -0.25 -11.11
CA HIS A 63 4.98 0.08 -10.12
C HIS A 63 4.67 -1.17 -9.31
N THR A 64 5.02 -1.15 -8.03
CA THR A 64 4.93 -2.33 -7.16
C THR A 64 3.55 -2.51 -6.53
N GLY A 65 2.61 -1.64 -6.84
CA GLY A 65 1.26 -1.69 -6.34
C GLY A 65 0.28 -1.14 -7.36
N ILE A 66 -0.87 -0.69 -6.89
CA ILE A 66 -1.89 -0.05 -7.72
C ILE A 66 -2.26 1.28 -7.06
N ASP A 67 -2.46 2.31 -7.86
CA ASP A 67 -2.84 3.63 -7.36
C ASP A 67 -4.33 3.86 -7.56
N LEU A 68 -5.00 4.30 -6.50
CA LEU A 68 -6.41 4.63 -6.49
C LEU A 68 -6.56 6.12 -6.14
N ALA A 69 -6.98 6.93 -7.11
CA ALA A 69 -7.18 8.35 -6.88
C ALA A 69 -8.45 8.59 -6.09
N SER A 70 -8.33 9.33 -5.00
CA SER A 70 -9.45 9.73 -4.14
C SER A 70 -9.11 11.05 -3.48
N PRO A 71 -10.11 11.87 -3.10
CA PRO A 71 -9.84 13.11 -2.38
C PRO A 71 -9.08 12.86 -1.09
N SER A 72 -8.21 13.80 -0.72
CA SER A 72 -7.51 13.74 0.56
C SER A 72 -8.54 13.67 1.70
N GLY A 73 -8.28 12.77 2.66
CA GLY A 73 -9.21 12.55 3.77
C GLY A 73 -10.19 11.41 3.56
N THR A 74 -10.24 10.81 2.36
CA THR A 74 -11.09 9.64 2.12
C THR A 74 -10.62 8.48 2.98
N PRO A 75 -11.52 7.76 3.66
CA PRO A 75 -11.11 6.63 4.49
C PRO A 75 -10.46 5.51 3.70
N ILE A 76 -9.38 4.97 4.25
CA ILE A 76 -8.71 3.77 3.76
C ILE A 76 -9.05 2.64 4.70
N LYS A 77 -9.57 1.54 4.17
CA LYS A 77 -10.06 0.41 4.96
C LYS A 77 -9.08 -0.75 4.87
N ALA A 78 -8.94 -1.47 5.98
CA ALA A 78 -8.18 -2.71 5.98
C ALA A 78 -8.79 -3.68 4.98
N SER A 79 -7.99 -4.16 4.05
CA SER A 79 -8.45 -5.05 2.98
C SER A 79 -8.89 -6.42 3.51
N LYS A 80 -8.27 -6.86 4.60
CA LYS A 80 -8.63 -8.06 5.37
C LYS A 80 -8.32 -7.81 6.84
N SER A 81 -8.86 -8.66 7.70
CA SER A 81 -8.49 -8.64 9.12
C SER A 81 -7.03 -9.00 9.30
N GLY A 82 -6.40 -8.46 10.30
CA GLY A 82 -4.99 -8.75 10.58
C GLY A 82 -4.44 -7.95 11.73
N THR A 83 -3.10 -7.92 11.80
CA THR A 83 -2.35 -7.17 12.80
C THR A 83 -1.48 -6.13 12.10
N VAL A 84 -1.51 -4.90 12.61
CA VAL A 84 -0.66 -3.83 12.09
C VAL A 84 0.79 -4.13 12.48
N VAL A 85 1.66 -4.30 11.48
CA VAL A 85 3.09 -4.56 11.73
C VAL A 85 3.96 -3.34 11.49
N TYR A 86 3.42 -2.32 10.85
CA TYR A 86 4.12 -1.04 10.68
C TYR A 86 3.10 0.10 10.56
N SER A 87 3.40 1.21 11.25
CA SER A 87 2.58 2.44 11.13
C SER A 87 3.53 3.62 11.35
N GLY A 88 3.81 4.38 10.29
CA GLY A 88 4.71 5.51 10.37
C GLY A 88 5.20 5.99 9.03
N TRP A 89 6.21 6.84 9.04
CA TRP A 89 6.80 7.41 7.84
C TRP A 89 7.83 6.47 7.24
N GLN A 90 7.77 6.26 5.90
CA GLN A 90 8.72 5.41 5.20
C GLN A 90 9.19 6.11 3.92
N GLY A 91 10.20 6.94 4.04
CA GLY A 91 10.85 7.61 2.91
C GLY A 91 9.87 8.26 1.97
N GLY A 92 10.03 8.06 0.68
CA GLY A 92 9.18 8.63 -0.35
C GLY A 92 7.78 8.03 -0.42
N TYR A 93 7.49 6.96 0.33
CA TYR A 93 6.13 6.44 0.45
C TYR A 93 5.27 7.25 1.42
N GLY A 94 5.89 8.18 2.15
CA GLY A 94 5.17 9.02 3.09
C GLY A 94 4.67 8.26 4.30
N GLN A 95 3.48 8.58 4.76
CA GLN A 95 2.87 7.87 5.88
C GLN A 95 2.29 6.54 5.41
N VAL A 96 2.68 5.46 6.08
CA VAL A 96 2.44 4.07 5.64
C VAL A 96 1.85 3.23 6.76
N VAL A 97 0.89 2.37 6.42
CA VAL A 97 0.42 1.27 7.27
C VAL A 97 0.71 -0.04 6.54
N ILE A 98 1.23 -1.03 7.26
CA ILE A 98 1.39 -2.39 6.75
C ILE A 98 0.64 -3.32 7.69
N ILE A 99 -0.23 -4.16 7.12
CA ILE A 99 -1.03 -5.13 7.87
C ILE A 99 -0.61 -6.54 7.47
N ASP A 100 -0.37 -7.39 8.48
CA ASP A 100 -0.09 -8.81 8.29
C ASP A 100 -1.39 -9.58 8.49
N HIS A 101 -1.79 -10.32 7.46
CA HIS A 101 -3.06 -11.07 7.46
C HIS A 101 -2.88 -12.55 7.79
N GLY A 102 -1.65 -12.99 8.03
CA GLY A 102 -1.33 -14.39 8.21
C GLY A 102 -1.10 -15.11 6.88
N GLY A 103 -0.55 -16.30 6.94
CA GLY A 103 -0.28 -17.11 5.75
C GLY A 103 0.70 -16.50 4.76
N GLY A 104 1.50 -15.53 5.20
CA GLY A 104 2.45 -14.84 4.34
C GLY A 104 1.88 -13.64 3.60
N TYR A 105 0.61 -13.31 3.81
CA TYR A 105 -0.05 -12.19 3.12
C TYR A 105 0.06 -10.91 3.93
N ARG A 106 0.49 -9.84 3.26
CA ARG A 106 0.56 -8.49 3.84
C ARG A 106 0.02 -7.48 2.84
N THR A 107 -0.59 -6.40 3.34
CA THR A 107 -1.02 -5.27 2.52
C THR A 107 -0.37 -3.99 3.02
N LEU A 108 -0.08 -3.08 2.08
CA LEU A 108 0.56 -1.80 2.37
C LEU A 108 -0.31 -0.68 1.84
N TYR A 109 -0.44 0.37 2.63
CA TYR A 109 -1.24 1.56 2.33
C TYR A 109 -0.35 2.78 2.50
N ALA A 110 -0.02 3.47 1.41
CA ALA A 110 0.99 4.52 1.39
C ALA A 110 0.44 5.88 0.97
N HIS A 111 1.25 6.90 1.18
CA HIS A 111 0.95 8.31 0.90
C HIS A 111 -0.20 8.86 1.73
N CYS A 112 -0.47 8.26 2.89
CA CYS A 112 -1.60 8.64 3.74
C CYS A 112 -1.41 10.03 4.33
N SER A 113 -2.53 10.73 4.55
CA SER A 113 -2.52 12.02 5.25
C SER A 113 -2.58 11.84 6.76
N LYS A 114 -3.19 10.74 7.22
CA LYS A 114 -3.33 10.43 8.63
C LYS A 114 -3.33 8.94 8.83
N LEU A 115 -2.69 8.47 9.91
CA LEU A 115 -2.69 7.08 10.32
C LEU A 115 -3.57 6.93 11.55
N ASN A 116 -4.55 6.01 11.49
CA ASN A 116 -5.55 5.81 12.54
C ASN A 116 -5.24 4.61 13.43
N VAL A 117 -4.15 3.90 13.15
CA VAL A 117 -3.75 2.69 13.86
C VAL A 117 -2.30 2.74 14.24
N VAL A 118 -1.90 1.89 15.19
CA VAL A 118 -0.52 1.80 15.66
C VAL A 118 -0.03 0.36 15.50
N LYS A 119 1.29 0.20 15.53
CA LYS A 119 1.91 -1.13 15.45
C LYS A 119 1.35 -2.04 16.54
N ASN A 120 1.14 -3.29 16.19
CA ASN A 120 0.60 -4.36 17.02
C ASN A 120 -0.91 -4.29 17.24
N GLN A 121 -1.59 -3.28 16.71
CA GLN A 121 -3.04 -3.18 16.81
C GLN A 121 -3.70 -4.22 15.90
N LYS A 122 -4.72 -4.88 16.39
CA LYS A 122 -5.53 -5.79 15.58
C LYS A 122 -6.63 -5.01 14.91
N VAL A 123 -6.86 -5.31 13.63
CA VAL A 123 -7.86 -4.62 12.82
C VAL A 123 -8.77 -5.64 12.15
N SER A 124 -10.01 -5.23 11.91
CA SER A 124 -10.98 -6.05 11.20
C SER A 124 -11.07 -5.61 9.74
N ARG A 125 -11.43 -6.54 8.86
CA ARG A 125 -11.71 -6.23 7.46
C ARG A 125 -12.73 -5.09 7.38
N GLY A 126 -12.41 -4.04 6.62
CA GLY A 126 -13.28 -2.89 6.47
C GLY A 126 -13.10 -1.79 7.50
N GLN A 127 -12.29 -2.02 8.53
CA GLN A 127 -12.00 -0.97 9.52
C GLN A 127 -11.16 0.12 8.90
N THR A 128 -11.47 1.39 9.19
CA THR A 128 -10.68 2.51 8.72
C THR A 128 -9.33 2.52 9.44
N VAL A 129 -8.24 2.44 8.66
CA VAL A 129 -6.89 2.38 9.22
C VAL A 129 -6.09 3.64 8.92
N ALA A 130 -6.51 4.41 7.92
CA ALA A 130 -5.80 5.63 7.51
C ALA A 130 -6.71 6.49 6.63
N LEU A 131 -6.23 7.66 6.26
CA LEU A 131 -6.93 8.55 5.33
C LEU A 131 -6.04 8.82 4.14
N VAL A 132 -6.65 8.92 2.96
CA VAL A 132 -5.95 9.23 1.71
C VAL A 132 -5.24 10.58 1.83
N GLY A 133 -4.06 10.67 1.27
CA GLY A 133 -3.29 11.89 1.23
C GLY A 133 -2.36 11.92 0.03
N SER A 134 -1.32 12.74 0.14
CA SER A 134 -0.31 12.89 -0.90
C SER A 134 1.08 13.07 -0.28
N THR A 135 1.33 12.41 0.85
CA THR A 135 2.61 12.52 1.56
C THR A 135 3.69 11.72 0.84
N GLY A 136 4.94 12.15 0.99
CA GLY A 136 6.07 11.53 0.32
C GLY A 136 6.18 11.95 -1.15
N ASN A 137 6.66 11.04 -1.99
CA ASN A 137 6.87 11.29 -3.42
C ASN A 137 5.58 11.11 -4.20
N SER A 138 4.69 12.07 -4.12
CA SER A 138 3.37 12.03 -4.75
C SER A 138 3.03 13.38 -5.31
N THR A 139 2.36 13.41 -6.47
CA THR A 139 1.95 14.67 -7.13
C THR A 139 0.47 14.98 -6.93
N GLY A 140 -0.27 14.15 -6.20
CA GLY A 140 -1.68 14.41 -5.93
C GLY A 140 -2.28 13.33 -5.07
N PRO A 141 -3.47 13.59 -4.51
CA PRO A 141 -4.09 12.66 -3.56
C PRO A 141 -4.43 11.33 -4.20
N HIS A 142 -3.89 10.25 -3.65
CA HIS A 142 -4.16 8.89 -4.06
C HIS A 142 -3.68 7.92 -2.99
N LEU A 143 -4.16 6.68 -3.08
CA LEU A 143 -3.65 5.58 -2.27
C LEU A 143 -2.74 4.72 -3.14
N HIS A 144 -1.51 4.50 -2.70
CA HIS A 144 -0.65 3.46 -3.25
C HIS A 144 -0.88 2.21 -2.42
N PHE A 145 -1.42 1.17 -3.03
CA PHE A 145 -1.82 -0.06 -2.35
C PHE A 145 -1.03 -1.23 -2.89
N GLU A 146 -0.39 -2.00 -1.99
CA GLU A 146 0.35 -3.19 -2.37
C GLU A 146 -0.20 -4.43 -1.69
N VAL A 147 -0.12 -5.55 -2.41
CA VAL A 147 -0.29 -6.88 -1.84
C VAL A 147 1.06 -7.59 -1.93
N ARG A 148 1.53 -8.10 -0.80
CA ARG A 148 2.78 -8.86 -0.75
C ARG A 148 2.51 -10.26 -0.23
N VAL A 149 3.11 -11.24 -0.89
CA VAL A 149 3.04 -12.64 -0.48
C VAL A 149 4.47 -13.08 -0.21
N ASN A 150 4.74 -13.48 1.03
CA ASN A 150 6.09 -13.81 1.50
C ASN A 150 7.06 -12.67 1.19
N ASN A 151 6.61 -11.44 1.44
CA ASN A 151 7.34 -10.17 1.28
C ASN A 151 7.64 -9.78 -0.17
N LYS A 152 7.10 -10.50 -1.15
CA LYS A 152 7.26 -10.16 -2.57
C LYS A 152 5.99 -9.52 -3.10
N HIS A 153 6.14 -8.34 -3.73
CA HIS A 153 4.97 -7.65 -4.28
C HIS A 153 4.33 -8.47 -5.39
N GLN A 154 3.00 -8.37 -5.46
CA GLN A 154 2.18 -9.07 -6.44
C GLN A 154 1.21 -8.06 -7.04
N ASN A 155 0.68 -8.38 -8.22
CA ASN A 155 -0.37 -7.57 -8.80
C ASN A 155 -1.61 -7.63 -7.88
N PRO A 156 -2.04 -6.49 -7.28
CA PRO A 156 -3.18 -6.52 -6.36
C PRO A 156 -4.46 -7.05 -6.99
N ARG A 157 -4.63 -6.91 -8.29
CA ARG A 157 -5.83 -7.40 -8.98
C ARG A 157 -5.98 -8.92 -8.92
N LYS A 158 -4.91 -9.65 -8.61
CA LYS A 158 -5.00 -11.10 -8.41
C LYS A 158 -5.78 -11.47 -7.16
N TYR A 159 -5.86 -10.55 -6.20
CA TYR A 159 -6.42 -10.84 -4.87
C TYR A 159 -7.59 -9.96 -4.52
N VAL A 160 -7.65 -8.75 -5.04
CA VAL A 160 -8.59 -7.71 -4.62
C VAL A 160 -9.47 -7.31 -5.80
N PRO A 161 -10.81 -7.26 -5.60
CA PRO A 161 -11.71 -6.79 -6.66
C PRO A 161 -11.58 -5.27 -6.80
N ILE A 162 -10.87 -4.88 -7.83
CA ILE A 162 -10.63 -3.47 -8.11
C ILE A 162 -11.18 -3.10 -9.49
#